data_7d3d5580c4746bc6c4fe68eef7dee109
#
_entry.id   7d3d5580c4746bc6c4fe68eef7dee109
#
_cell.length_a   1.000
_cell.length_b   1.000
_cell.length_c   1.000
_cell.angle_alpha   90.00
_cell.angle_beta   90.00
_cell.angle_gamma   90.00
#
_symmetry.space_group_name_H-M   'P 1'
#
loop_
_entity.id
_entity.type
_entity.pdbx_description
1 polymer ?
#
loop_
_entity_poly.entity_id
_entity_poly.type
_entity_poly.pdbx_seq_one_letter_code
_entity_poly.pdbx_strand_id
1 'polypeptide(L)'
;MYIYETFIDGWRNNMAKIVKERLKRIEKERNSVHQVVQATYTVFEKDGERYFQIDTYGKDDREMPEKISQSFQVDKEMALELINLLHVVFK
;
A
#
# COMPACT_ATOMS: atom_id res chain seq x y z
N MET A 1 9.84 -3.99 26.83
CA MET A 1 10.66 -3.32 25.85
C MET A 1 10.83 -4.12 24.57
N TYR A 2 11.32 -5.31 24.74
CA TYR A 2 11.55 -6.16 23.60
C TYR A 2 10.25 -6.48 22.86
N ILE A 3 9.21 -6.80 23.60
CA ILE A 3 7.92 -7.10 23.00
C ILE A 3 7.38 -5.88 22.28
N TYR A 4 7.62 -4.73 22.86
CA TYR A 4 7.17 -3.50 22.26
C TYR A 4 7.84 -3.27 20.91
N GLU A 5 9.12 -3.52 20.85
CA GLU A 5 9.85 -3.37 19.59
C GLU A 5 9.36 -4.33 18.53
N THR A 6 9.10 -5.54 18.94
CA THR A 6 8.59 -6.53 18.00
C THR A 6 7.24 -6.09 17.44
N PHE A 7 6.41 -5.55 18.29
CA PHE A 7 5.12 -5.08 17.84
C PHE A 7 5.28 -3.94 16.85
N ILE A 8 6.18 -3.02 17.12
CA ILE A 8 6.42 -1.90 16.22
C ILE A 8 6.95 -2.38 14.89
N ASP A 9 7.85 -3.35 14.92
CA ASP A 9 8.39 -3.90 13.70
C ASP A 9 7.30 -4.56 12.86
N GLY A 10 6.41 -5.28 13.50
CA GLY A 10 5.30 -5.87 12.78
C GLY A 10 4.41 -4.83 12.14
N TRP A 11 4.19 -3.74 12.85
CA TRP A 11 3.38 -2.68 12.30
C TRP A 11 4.06 -2.05 11.09
N ARG A 12 5.36 -1.85 11.15
CA ARG A 12 6.10 -1.28 10.04
C ARG A 12 6.10 -2.19 8.82
N ASN A 13 5.98 -3.48 9.03
CA ASN A 13 5.95 -4.41 7.91
C ASN A 13 4.70 -4.26 7.06
N ASN A 14 3.71 -3.52 7.55
CA ASN A 14 2.50 -3.24 6.80
C ASN A 14 2.59 -1.97 5.99
N MET A 15 3.77 -1.38 5.94
CA MET A 15 4.00 -0.14 5.21
C MET A 15 5.12 -0.37 4.22
N ALA A 16 4.90 0.02 2.98
CA ALA A 16 5.87 -0.25 1.94
C ALA A 16 5.88 0.85 0.89
N LYS A 17 7.06 1.11 0.38
CA LYS A 17 7.22 1.94 -0.81
C LYS A 17 7.53 1.00 -1.96
N ILE A 18 6.73 1.09 -3.01
CA ILE A 18 6.89 0.24 -4.18
C ILE A 18 7.60 1.05 -5.24
N VAL A 19 8.67 0.49 -5.78
CA VAL A 19 9.42 1.15 -6.84
C VAL A 19 9.30 0.32 -8.10
N LYS A 20 9.39 1.02 -9.22
CA LYS A 20 9.18 0.43 -10.52
C LYS A 20 10.13 -0.73 -10.79
N GLU A 21 11.37 -0.61 -10.37
CA GLU A 21 12.38 -1.62 -10.65
C GLU A 21 12.15 -2.92 -9.93
N ARG A 22 11.29 -2.93 -8.91
CA ARG A 22 11.08 -4.11 -8.11
C ARG A 22 9.68 -4.67 -8.22
N LEU A 23 8.91 -4.15 -9.15
CA LEU A 23 7.58 -4.66 -9.41
C LEU A 23 7.65 -5.63 -10.57
N LYS A 24 7.12 -6.82 -10.38
CA LYS A 24 7.11 -7.78 -11.48
C LYS A 24 5.82 -8.58 -11.44
N ARG A 25 5.40 -9.00 -12.60
CA ARG A 25 4.22 -9.84 -12.73
C ARG A 25 4.57 -11.27 -12.42
N ILE A 26 3.73 -11.92 -11.65
CA ILE A 26 3.84 -13.35 -11.47
C ILE A 26 2.47 -13.95 -11.73
N GLU A 27 2.46 -15.26 -12.00
CA GLU A 27 1.21 -15.98 -12.18
C GLU A 27 0.97 -16.80 -10.92
N LYS A 28 -0.24 -16.70 -10.41
CA LYS A 28 -0.62 -17.47 -9.24
C LYS A 28 -1.78 -18.35 -9.61
N GLU A 29 -1.72 -19.60 -9.18
CA GLU A 29 -2.81 -20.50 -9.45
C GLU A 29 -4.03 -20.18 -8.60
N ARG A 30 -3.82 -19.58 -7.45
CA ARG A 30 -4.93 -19.30 -6.55
C ARG A 30 -4.97 -17.84 -6.24
N ASN A 31 -6.07 -17.25 -6.56
CA ASN A 31 -6.34 -15.87 -6.21
C ASN A 31 -7.76 -15.79 -5.70
N SER A 32 -7.98 -14.89 -4.77
CA SER A 32 -9.30 -14.68 -4.25
C SER A 32 -9.53 -13.18 -4.11
N VAL A 33 -10.79 -12.82 -4.16
CA VAL A 33 -11.19 -11.43 -3.97
C VAL A 33 -11.31 -11.20 -2.47
N HIS A 34 -10.68 -10.15 -2.01
CA HIS A 34 -10.67 -9.83 -0.60
C HIS A 34 -11.88 -9.03 -0.21
N GLN A 35 -12.05 -8.89 1.07
CA GLN A 35 -13.13 -8.14 1.64
C GLN A 35 -12.94 -6.66 1.36
N VAL A 36 -14.05 -5.97 1.16
CA VAL A 36 -14.00 -4.53 0.93
C VAL A 36 -13.66 -3.83 2.24
N VAL A 37 -12.73 -2.90 2.18
CA VAL A 37 -12.35 -2.09 3.33
C VAL A 37 -12.31 -0.64 2.91
N GLN A 38 -12.27 0.22 3.89
CA GLN A 38 -12.13 1.64 3.68
C GLN A 38 -10.69 1.96 3.32
N ALA A 39 -10.50 2.95 2.47
CA ALA A 39 -9.16 3.37 2.10
C ALA A 39 -9.14 4.88 1.91
N THR A 40 -7.98 5.46 2.14
CA THR A 40 -7.75 6.88 1.88
C THR A 40 -6.48 7.03 1.09
N TYR A 41 -6.29 8.18 0.48
CA TYR A 41 -5.02 8.47 -0.15
C TYR A 41 -4.57 9.87 0.24
N THR A 42 -3.27 10.05 0.25
CA THR A 42 -2.67 11.34 0.53
C THR A 42 -1.53 11.58 -0.46
N VAL A 43 -1.19 12.84 -0.60
CA VAL A 43 -0.07 13.25 -1.44
C VAL A 43 0.85 14.10 -0.58
N PHE A 44 2.14 13.83 -0.66
CA PHE A 44 3.09 14.61 0.11
C PHE A 44 4.41 14.67 -0.63
N GLU A 45 5.27 15.56 -0.17
CA GLU A 45 6.59 15.73 -0.76
C GLU A 45 7.64 15.58 0.31
N LYS A 46 8.73 14.99 -0.05
CA LYS A 46 9.88 14.88 0.83
C LYS A 46 11.13 14.89 -0.02
N ASP A 47 12.08 15.75 0.35
CA ASP A 47 13.37 15.84 -0.34
C ASP A 47 13.20 16.08 -1.82
N GLY A 48 12.23 16.92 -2.19
CA GLY A 48 12.01 17.26 -3.58
C GLY A 48 11.24 16.25 -4.39
N GLU A 49 10.81 15.16 -3.78
CA GLU A 49 10.06 14.12 -4.45
C GLU A 49 8.62 14.12 -3.97
N ARG A 50 7.71 13.87 -4.90
CA ARG A 50 6.30 13.78 -4.56
C ARG A 50 5.87 12.32 -4.50
N TYR A 51 5.07 12.00 -3.49
CA TYR A 51 4.62 10.64 -3.25
C TYR A 51 3.11 10.60 -3.16
N PHE A 52 2.57 9.49 -3.61
CA PHE A 52 1.16 9.16 -3.48
C PHE A 52 1.07 7.96 -2.56
N GLN A 53 0.23 8.06 -1.54
CA GLN A 53 0.14 7.01 -0.53
C GLN A 53 -1.31 6.58 -0.38
N ILE A 54 -1.52 5.26 -0.33
CA ILE A 54 -2.82 4.70 -0.07
C ILE A 54 -2.76 3.97 1.27
N ASP A 55 -3.71 4.29 2.13
CA ASP A 55 -3.84 3.64 3.43
C ASP A 55 -5.14 2.87 3.44
N THR A 56 -5.10 1.64 3.93
CA THR A 56 -6.30 0.85 4.13
C THR A 56 -6.56 0.67 5.60
N TYR A 57 -7.82 0.45 5.95
CA TYR A 57 -8.22 0.36 7.34
C TYR A 57 -8.79 -1.01 7.60
N GLY A 58 -8.69 -1.44 8.85
CA GLY A 58 -9.17 -2.75 9.20
C GLY A 58 -10.64 -2.88 8.89
N LYS A 59 -11.03 -4.10 8.59
CA LYS A 59 -12.39 -4.35 8.23
C LYS A 59 -13.27 -4.11 9.44
N ASP A 60 -14.27 -3.27 9.25
CA ASP A 60 -15.35 -3.16 10.21
C ASP A 60 -14.87 -3.04 11.66
N ASP A 61 -13.78 -2.37 11.87
CA ASP A 61 -13.26 -2.18 13.20
C ASP A 61 -13.80 -0.88 13.76
N ARG A 62 -14.88 -0.99 14.47
CA ARG A 62 -15.52 0.19 15.00
C ARG A 62 -14.80 0.80 16.16
N GLU A 63 -14.00 0.01 16.81
CA GLU A 63 -13.29 0.53 17.96
C GLU A 63 -12.12 1.36 17.57
N MET A 64 -11.51 1.06 16.41
CA MET A 64 -10.35 1.79 15.95
C MET A 64 -10.50 2.10 14.47
N PRO A 65 -11.51 2.86 14.11
CA PRO A 65 -11.81 3.08 12.70
C PRO A 65 -10.73 3.86 11.98
N GLU A 66 -9.88 4.54 12.71
CA GLU A 66 -8.84 5.34 12.08
C GLU A 66 -7.50 4.65 12.04
N LYS A 67 -7.45 3.42 12.53
CA LYS A 67 -6.18 2.73 12.57
C LYS A 67 -5.86 2.16 11.19
N ILE A 68 -4.71 2.55 10.68
CA ILE A 68 -4.25 2.08 9.38
C ILE A 68 -3.80 0.64 9.50
N SER A 69 -4.32 -0.20 8.62
CA SER A 69 -3.96 -1.60 8.58
C SER A 69 -2.76 -1.84 7.67
N GLN A 70 -2.80 -1.28 6.49
CA GLN A 70 -1.72 -1.40 5.53
C GLN A 70 -1.57 -0.10 4.79
N SER A 71 -0.37 0.13 4.30
CA SER A 71 -0.08 1.38 3.62
C SER A 71 0.96 1.12 2.55
N PHE A 72 0.82 1.74 1.38
CA PHE A 72 1.87 1.68 0.40
C PHE A 72 1.98 3.01 -0.32
N GLN A 73 3.19 3.27 -0.80
CA GLN A 73 3.54 4.52 -1.43
C GLN A 73 4.12 4.26 -2.80
N VAL A 74 3.91 5.20 -3.70
CA VAL A 74 4.55 5.16 -5.01
C VAL A 74 5.08 6.55 -5.33
N ASP A 75 6.22 6.56 -6.03
CA ASP A 75 6.74 7.81 -6.55
C ASP A 75 6.23 8.00 -7.97
N LYS A 76 6.72 9.04 -8.64
CA LYS A 76 6.22 9.37 -9.97
C LYS A 76 6.46 8.25 -10.96
N GLU A 77 7.65 7.68 -10.96
CA GLU A 77 7.96 6.65 -11.93
C GLU A 77 7.10 5.41 -11.74
N MET A 78 6.92 5.01 -10.49
CA MET A 78 6.07 3.88 -10.21
C MET A 78 4.62 4.18 -10.60
N ALA A 79 4.17 5.39 -10.32
CA ALA A 79 2.81 5.77 -10.66
C ALA A 79 2.58 5.71 -12.16
N LEU A 80 3.52 6.19 -12.95
CA LEU A 80 3.38 6.12 -14.40
C LEU A 80 3.37 4.70 -14.89
N GLU A 81 4.19 3.85 -14.29
CA GLU A 81 4.18 2.43 -14.65
C GLU A 81 2.84 1.80 -14.32
N LEU A 82 2.27 2.13 -13.18
CA LEU A 82 0.95 1.61 -12.83
C LEU A 82 -0.11 2.06 -13.83
N ILE A 83 -0.06 3.31 -14.26
CA ILE A 83 -1.01 3.80 -15.23
C ILE A 83 -0.94 2.95 -16.50
N ASN A 84 0.27 2.66 -16.97
CA ASN A 84 0.44 1.83 -18.14
C ASN A 84 -0.10 0.43 -17.94
N LEU A 85 0.25 -0.18 -16.83
CA LEU A 85 -0.18 -1.54 -16.55
C LEU A 85 -1.69 -1.64 -16.43
N LEU A 86 -2.29 -0.72 -15.72
CA LEU A 86 -3.73 -0.73 -15.54
C LEU A 86 -4.45 -0.49 -16.86
N HIS A 87 -3.90 0.37 -17.67
CA HIS A 87 -4.49 0.63 -18.97
C HIS A 87 -4.53 -0.62 -19.84
N VAL A 88 -3.45 -1.40 -19.80
CA VAL A 88 -3.38 -2.64 -20.57
C VAL A 88 -4.35 -3.67 -20.02
N VAL A 89 -4.41 -3.78 -18.68
CA VAL A 89 -5.22 -4.81 -18.04
C VAL A 89 -6.70 -4.53 -18.20
N PHE A 90 -7.09 -3.29 -18.12
CA PHE A 90 -8.51 -2.91 -18.07
C PHE A 90 -8.96 -2.15 -19.30
N LYS A 91 -8.40 -2.41 -20.41
CA LYS A 91 -8.83 -1.71 -21.60
C LYS A 91 -10.16 -2.23 -22.14
#